data_b7bc7d107450d46780659c392be4c3f4
#
_entry.id   b7bc7d107450d46780659c392be4c3f4
#
_cell.length_a   1.000
_cell.length_b   1.000
_cell.length_c   1.000
_cell.angle_alpha   90.00
_cell.angle_beta   90.00
_cell.angle_gamma   90.00
#
_symmetry.space_group_name_H-M   'P 1'
#
loop_
_entity.id
_entity.type
_entity.pdbx_description
1 polymer ?
#
loop_
_entity_poly.entity_id
_entity_poly.type
_entity_poly.pdbx_seq_one_letter_code
_entity_poly.pdbx_strand_id
1 'polypeptide(L)'
;MKEDKIVLYMHAGSGNHGCEAIVNSLCRMLPKPAILMTNRPKEDETYSLKELCSSFVQEKSIEKNVFVHTWYYLKRKLLHDPDCFMEYRYQDICGKNLHRLNISIGGDNYCYDNMLDRLISANRMFHKQGAKTVLYGCSIEPELLKRPEIMEDMKRYDAIVARESLTFAALQEDGIDKNIHLYPDSAFLLETKLVPLPEGWVPGKMLGLNISPMIVDNEKTPGITMQNYKALISHILETTDLHIALIPHVVWESNDDRKPIRQLYEAFASTGRVIELPDGSAPELKGYISRCEMFIGARTHATIAAYSSCVPTLVVGYSIKARGIAKDLFGTDEGYVLPVQALAQKEDLVNAFDWLYQNAQVQKAHLQQIMPDYCKKAKEAENLLREL
;
A
#
# COMPACT_ATOMS: atom_id res chain seq x y z
N MET A 1 8.30 -32.53 15.55
CA MET A 1 7.93 -32.12 14.18
C MET A 1 8.05 -30.60 14.15
N LYS A 2 8.67 -30.02 13.11
CA LYS A 2 8.66 -28.56 12.92
C LYS A 2 7.22 -28.13 12.72
N GLU A 3 6.74 -27.17 13.49
CA GLU A 3 5.40 -26.62 13.29
C GLU A 3 5.38 -25.84 11.97
N ASP A 4 4.51 -26.25 11.08
CA ASP A 4 4.42 -25.72 9.72
C ASP A 4 3.63 -24.39 9.73
N LYS A 5 4.24 -23.33 10.27
CA LYS A 5 3.63 -22.01 10.43
C LYS A 5 4.07 -21.05 9.32
N ILE A 6 3.17 -20.17 8.94
CA ILE A 6 3.42 -19.03 8.06
C ILE A 6 3.46 -17.77 8.92
N VAL A 7 4.46 -16.90 8.69
CA VAL A 7 4.60 -15.62 9.37
C VAL A 7 4.54 -14.49 8.33
N LEU A 8 3.67 -13.53 8.57
CA LEU A 8 3.69 -12.24 7.85
C LEU A 8 4.45 -11.23 8.72
N TYR A 9 5.42 -10.56 8.14
CA TYR A 9 6.24 -9.57 8.83
C TYR A 9 6.38 -8.27 8.02
N MET A 10 6.90 -7.21 8.63
CA MET A 10 6.96 -5.85 8.09
C MET A 10 5.58 -5.19 7.92
N HIS A 11 4.58 -5.64 8.68
CA HIS A 11 3.30 -4.95 8.76
C HIS A 11 3.42 -3.71 9.66
N ALA A 12 3.07 -2.55 9.12
CA ALA A 12 3.22 -1.29 9.84
C ALA A 12 2.02 -0.95 10.73
N GLY A 13 0.87 -1.62 10.54
CA GLY A 13 -0.39 -1.42 11.25
C GLY A 13 -1.54 -1.02 10.33
N SER A 14 -2.76 -1.38 10.73
CA SER A 14 -3.98 -1.23 9.93
C SER A 14 -4.52 0.20 9.86
N GLY A 15 -4.02 1.14 10.68
CA GLY A 15 -4.32 2.57 10.52
C GLY A 15 -3.75 3.16 9.21
N ASN A 16 -2.97 2.35 8.46
CA ASN A 16 -2.79 2.46 7.02
C ASN A 16 -3.63 1.38 6.35
N HIS A 17 -4.79 1.74 5.82
CA HIS A 17 -5.72 0.80 5.20
C HIS A 17 -5.16 0.11 3.95
N GLY A 18 -4.07 0.63 3.39
CA GLY A 18 -3.30 -0.09 2.38
C GLY A 18 -2.58 -1.31 2.96
N CYS A 19 -1.93 -1.16 4.13
CA CYS A 19 -1.31 -2.29 4.84
C CYS A 19 -2.38 -3.30 5.30
N GLU A 20 -3.53 -2.83 5.77
CA GLU A 20 -4.69 -3.67 6.10
C GLU A 20 -5.17 -4.45 4.88
N ALA A 21 -5.36 -3.79 3.74
CA ALA A 21 -5.84 -4.40 2.50
C ALA A 21 -4.91 -5.54 2.02
N ILE A 22 -3.59 -5.32 2.07
CA ILE A 22 -2.61 -6.36 1.72
C ILE A 22 -2.75 -7.57 2.65
N VAL A 23 -2.74 -7.37 3.97
CA VAL A 23 -2.86 -8.47 4.94
C VAL A 23 -4.17 -9.20 4.77
N ASN A 24 -5.29 -8.47 4.68
CA ASN A 24 -6.62 -9.04 4.51
C ASN A 24 -6.69 -9.96 3.28
N SER A 25 -6.25 -9.45 2.14
CA SER A 25 -6.27 -10.19 0.88
C SER A 25 -5.30 -11.36 0.89
N LEU A 26 -4.07 -11.17 1.38
CA LEU A 26 -3.06 -12.21 1.41
C LEU A 26 -3.46 -13.35 2.36
N CYS A 27 -3.99 -13.06 3.55
CA CYS A 27 -4.46 -14.09 4.47
C CYS A 27 -5.52 -15.02 3.86
N ARG A 28 -6.36 -14.51 2.96
CA ARG A 28 -7.38 -15.31 2.25
C ARG A 28 -6.78 -16.17 1.13
N MET A 29 -5.58 -15.84 0.65
CA MET A 29 -4.85 -16.60 -0.36
C MET A 29 -3.97 -17.69 0.25
N LEU A 30 -3.59 -17.56 1.52
CA LEU A 30 -2.71 -18.51 2.18
C LEU A 30 -3.41 -19.85 2.44
N PRO A 31 -2.69 -20.98 2.34
CA PRO A 31 -3.27 -22.32 2.56
C PRO A 31 -3.70 -22.56 4.01
N LYS A 32 -3.26 -21.70 4.94
CA LYS A 32 -3.61 -21.75 6.38
C LYS A 32 -3.41 -20.37 7.01
N PRO A 33 -4.07 -20.10 8.16
CA PRO A 33 -3.93 -18.82 8.85
C PRO A 33 -2.48 -18.55 9.27
N ALA A 34 -2.00 -17.34 8.99
CA ALA A 34 -0.65 -16.89 9.32
C ALA A 34 -0.58 -16.23 10.71
N ILE A 35 0.62 -16.20 11.27
CA ILE A 35 0.97 -15.32 12.39
C ILE A 35 1.28 -13.94 11.79
N LEU A 36 0.67 -12.89 12.31
CA LEU A 36 0.98 -11.51 11.92
C LEU A 36 1.93 -10.87 12.92
N MET A 37 3.14 -10.53 12.47
CA MET A 37 4.04 -9.65 13.20
C MET A 37 3.61 -8.21 12.98
N THR A 38 3.30 -7.51 14.06
CA THR A 38 2.77 -6.15 13.98
C THR A 38 3.35 -5.24 15.06
N ASN A 39 3.45 -3.96 14.74
CA ASN A 39 3.80 -2.92 15.72
C ASN A 39 2.57 -2.38 16.47
N ARG A 40 1.36 -2.63 15.95
CA ARG A 40 0.12 -1.98 16.37
C ARG A 40 -1.05 -2.97 16.51
N PRO A 41 -0.93 -3.99 17.37
CA PRO A 41 -1.92 -5.07 17.44
C PRO A 41 -3.34 -4.57 17.76
N LYS A 42 -3.48 -3.47 18.51
CA LYS A 42 -4.80 -2.89 18.82
C LYS A 42 -5.48 -2.27 17.58
N GLU A 43 -4.71 -1.65 16.69
CA GLU A 43 -5.25 -1.17 15.40
C GLU A 43 -5.74 -2.35 14.56
N ASP A 44 -4.91 -3.40 14.47
CA ASP A 44 -5.22 -4.59 13.69
C ASP A 44 -6.46 -5.34 14.22
N GLU A 45 -6.68 -5.33 15.53
CA GLU A 45 -7.92 -5.83 16.14
C GLU A 45 -9.14 -4.95 15.78
N THR A 46 -8.97 -3.63 15.79
CA THR A 46 -10.04 -2.67 15.47
C THR A 46 -10.55 -2.89 14.03
N TYR A 47 -9.66 -3.19 13.09
CA TYR A 47 -10.00 -3.42 11.69
C TYR A 47 -10.17 -4.90 11.33
N SER A 48 -10.46 -5.76 12.32
CA SER A 48 -10.87 -7.16 12.16
C SER A 48 -9.83 -8.09 11.52
N LEU A 49 -8.54 -7.76 11.50
CA LEU A 49 -7.51 -8.67 10.99
C LEU A 49 -7.31 -9.91 11.86
N LYS A 50 -7.71 -9.87 13.13
CA LYS A 50 -7.61 -11.00 14.06
C LYS A 50 -8.42 -12.21 13.60
N GLU A 51 -9.51 -12.01 12.88
CA GLU A 51 -10.35 -13.09 12.35
C GLU A 51 -9.66 -13.85 11.20
N LEU A 52 -8.67 -13.23 10.56
CA LEU A 52 -7.94 -13.77 9.40
C LEU A 52 -6.60 -14.39 9.78
N CYS A 53 -6.02 -13.96 10.90
CA CYS A 53 -4.71 -14.40 11.38
C CYS A 53 -4.87 -15.45 12.50
N SER A 54 -3.91 -16.38 12.59
CA SER A 54 -3.89 -17.35 13.70
C SER A 54 -3.55 -16.70 15.04
N SER A 55 -2.70 -15.67 15.01
CA SER A 55 -2.34 -14.85 16.17
C SER A 55 -1.62 -13.57 15.73
N PHE A 56 -1.63 -12.58 16.60
CA PHE A 56 -0.76 -11.41 16.51
C PHE A 56 0.45 -11.57 17.44
N VAL A 57 1.62 -11.23 16.93
CA VAL A 57 2.85 -11.15 17.71
C VAL A 57 3.39 -9.72 17.60
N GLN A 58 3.50 -9.05 18.73
CA GLN A 58 3.99 -7.67 18.74
C GLN A 58 5.52 -7.65 18.61
N GLU A 59 6.03 -6.84 17.68
CA GLU A 59 7.45 -6.56 17.59
C GLU A 59 7.95 -5.88 18.85
N LYS A 60 9.06 -6.37 19.42
CA LYS A 60 9.67 -5.76 20.61
C LYS A 60 10.44 -4.49 20.25
N SER A 61 10.17 -3.42 20.99
CA SER A 61 10.93 -2.18 20.87
C SER A 61 12.14 -2.21 21.78
N ILE A 62 13.33 -2.19 21.18
CA ILE A 62 14.60 -2.15 21.89
C ILE A 62 14.84 -0.78 22.56
N GLU A 63 14.23 0.26 22.01
CA GLU A 63 14.39 1.67 22.44
C GLU A 63 13.76 1.95 23.80
N LYS A 64 12.77 1.14 24.20
CA LYS A 64 12.08 1.28 25.49
C LYS A 64 12.85 0.78 26.69
N ASN A 65 13.99 0.10 26.51
CA ASN A 65 14.80 -0.47 27.59
C ASN A 65 16.27 -0.16 27.36
N VAL A 66 16.76 0.85 28.09
CA VAL A 66 18.16 1.34 27.97
C VAL A 66 19.20 0.23 28.22
N PHE A 67 18.96 -0.69 29.15
CA PHE A 67 19.89 -1.79 29.44
C PHE A 67 19.94 -2.79 28.28
N VAL A 68 18.79 -3.15 27.74
CA VAL A 68 18.66 -4.04 26.56
C VAL A 68 19.32 -3.38 25.37
N HIS A 69 19.02 -2.09 25.11
CA HIS A 69 19.63 -1.34 24.03
C HIS A 69 21.15 -1.31 24.12
N THR A 70 21.69 -1.01 25.32
CA THR A 70 23.15 -0.97 25.58
C THR A 70 23.78 -2.34 25.35
N TRP A 71 23.14 -3.42 25.84
CA TRP A 71 23.63 -4.80 25.66
C TRP A 71 23.69 -5.18 24.17
N TYR A 72 22.64 -4.95 23.42
CA TYR A 72 22.62 -5.26 21.99
C TYR A 72 23.54 -4.37 21.17
N TYR A 73 23.71 -3.10 21.55
CA TYR A 73 24.70 -2.21 20.96
C TYR A 73 26.13 -2.74 21.16
N LEU A 74 26.47 -3.21 22.37
CA LEU A 74 27.76 -3.84 22.64
C LEU A 74 27.92 -5.14 21.86
N LYS A 75 26.90 -5.97 21.81
CA LYS A 75 26.88 -7.21 21.00
C LYS A 75 27.17 -6.90 19.54
N ARG A 76 26.50 -5.93 18.96
CA ARG A 76 26.74 -5.47 17.57
C ARG A 76 28.18 -5.01 17.38
N LYS A 77 28.71 -4.23 18.32
CA LYS A 77 30.06 -3.63 18.20
C LYS A 77 31.17 -4.62 18.46
N LEU A 78 31.03 -5.50 19.47
CA LEU A 78 32.08 -6.44 19.90
C LEU A 78 32.04 -7.74 19.09
N LEU A 79 30.86 -8.26 18.78
CA LEU A 79 30.69 -9.52 18.03
C LEU A 79 30.48 -9.32 16.54
N HIS A 80 30.46 -8.06 16.08
CA HIS A 80 30.19 -7.69 14.67
C HIS A 80 28.92 -8.34 14.14
N ASP A 81 27.89 -8.50 14.99
CA ASP A 81 26.61 -9.09 14.63
C ASP A 81 25.62 -8.00 14.22
N PRO A 82 25.39 -7.78 12.89
CA PRO A 82 24.50 -6.75 12.39
C PRO A 82 23.02 -7.05 12.67
N ASP A 83 22.68 -8.33 12.91
CA ASP A 83 21.31 -8.82 12.98
C ASP A 83 20.77 -8.86 14.42
N CYS A 84 21.60 -8.65 15.43
CA CYS A 84 21.25 -8.83 16.84
C CYS A 84 20.04 -7.99 17.30
N PHE A 85 19.80 -6.80 16.72
CA PHE A 85 18.62 -6.00 17.00
C PHE A 85 17.34 -6.63 16.44
N MET A 86 17.42 -7.25 15.28
CA MET A 86 16.28 -7.94 14.68
C MET A 86 15.97 -9.26 15.41
N GLU A 87 17.01 -9.98 15.87
CA GLU A 87 16.81 -11.16 16.73
C GLU A 87 16.02 -10.80 18.01
N TYR A 88 16.32 -9.67 18.64
CA TYR A 88 15.55 -9.19 19.78
C TYR A 88 14.13 -8.79 19.39
N ARG A 89 13.97 -8.03 18.31
CA ARG A 89 12.67 -7.53 17.83
C ARG A 89 11.72 -8.68 17.52
N TYR A 90 12.23 -9.75 16.93
CA TYR A 90 11.47 -10.92 16.52
C TYR A 90 11.65 -12.15 17.42
N GLN A 91 12.19 -11.97 18.64
CA GLN A 91 12.54 -13.11 19.52
C GLN A 91 11.36 -14.04 19.82
N ASP A 92 10.11 -13.56 19.78
CA ASP A 92 8.93 -14.36 20.06
C ASP A 92 8.53 -15.29 18.91
N ILE A 93 9.08 -15.05 17.71
CA ILE A 93 8.96 -15.96 16.56
C ILE A 93 10.29 -16.64 16.20
N CYS A 94 11.42 -16.07 16.59
CA CYS A 94 12.76 -16.62 16.43
C CYS A 94 13.08 -17.53 17.62
N GLY A 95 12.63 -18.74 17.61
CA GLY A 95 12.87 -19.67 18.68
C GLY A 95 13.12 -21.09 18.19
N LYS A 96 13.03 -22.07 19.11
CA LYS A 96 13.22 -23.50 18.81
C LYS A 96 12.21 -24.06 17.79
N ASN A 97 11.14 -23.34 17.50
CA ASN A 97 10.10 -23.71 16.53
C ASN A 97 10.30 -22.88 15.26
N LEU A 98 11.09 -23.37 14.34
CA LEU A 98 11.30 -22.76 13.04
C LEU A 98 10.01 -22.73 12.24
N HIS A 99 9.57 -21.54 11.89
CA HIS A 99 8.49 -21.35 10.93
C HIS A 99 8.98 -21.76 9.54
N ARG A 100 8.08 -22.36 8.75
CA ARG A 100 8.45 -22.82 7.42
C ARG A 100 8.63 -21.66 6.45
N LEU A 101 7.72 -20.71 6.47
CA LEU A 101 7.61 -19.64 5.49
C LEU A 101 7.42 -18.29 6.16
N ASN A 102 8.29 -17.34 5.87
CA ASN A 102 8.21 -15.96 6.33
C ASN A 102 8.01 -15.05 5.13
N ILE A 103 6.90 -14.32 5.12
CA ILE A 103 6.50 -13.45 4.02
C ILE A 103 6.64 -12.01 4.47
N SER A 104 7.60 -11.27 3.87
CA SER A 104 7.64 -9.82 3.97
C SER A 104 6.46 -9.26 3.19
N ILE A 105 5.56 -8.56 3.88
CA ILE A 105 4.41 -7.96 3.23
C ILE A 105 4.89 -6.70 2.52
N GLY A 106 5.16 -6.87 1.23
CA GLY A 106 5.85 -5.95 0.34
C GLY A 106 5.41 -4.50 0.39
N GLY A 107 4.56 -4.15 -0.53
CA GLY A 107 4.18 -2.75 -0.70
C GLY A 107 5.41 -1.91 -1.06
N ASP A 108 5.68 -0.90 -0.27
CA ASP A 108 6.73 0.09 -0.51
C ASP A 108 8.02 -0.19 0.29
N ASN A 109 8.22 -1.40 0.78
CA ASN A 109 9.30 -1.69 1.73
C ASN A 109 10.69 -1.30 1.19
N TYR A 110 11.00 -1.59 -0.07
CA TYR A 110 12.24 -1.18 -0.74
C TYR A 110 12.12 0.14 -1.53
N CYS A 111 11.25 1.05 -1.07
CA CYS A 111 11.14 2.40 -1.60
C CYS A 111 11.72 3.46 -0.65
N TYR A 112 12.10 3.08 0.58
CA TYR A 112 12.52 4.04 1.62
C TYR A 112 13.80 3.58 2.32
N ASP A 113 14.84 4.42 2.31
CA ASP A 113 16.14 4.13 2.91
C ASP A 113 16.08 3.75 4.40
N ASN A 114 15.19 4.37 5.17
CA ASN A 114 15.05 4.14 6.61
C ASN A 114 14.51 2.74 6.99
N MET A 115 14.02 1.98 6.01
CA MET A 115 13.52 0.60 6.23
C MET A 115 14.52 -0.48 5.82
N LEU A 116 15.52 -0.16 4.99
CA LEU A 116 16.37 -1.14 4.32
C LEU A 116 17.16 -2.00 5.32
N ASP A 117 17.80 -1.40 6.33
CA ASP A 117 18.54 -2.15 7.34
C ASP A 117 17.68 -3.21 8.06
N ARG A 118 16.40 -2.87 8.32
CA ARG A 118 15.46 -3.80 8.96
C ARG A 118 15.08 -4.95 8.04
N LEU A 119 14.80 -4.64 6.77
CA LEU A 119 14.43 -5.63 5.77
C LEU A 119 15.56 -6.62 5.54
N ILE A 120 16.77 -6.12 5.25
CA ILE A 120 17.96 -6.94 5.02
C ILE A 120 18.29 -7.82 6.23
N SER A 121 18.26 -7.22 7.44
CA SER A 121 18.56 -7.98 8.66
C SER A 121 17.51 -9.05 8.96
N ALA A 122 16.22 -8.75 8.76
CA ALA A 122 15.15 -9.72 8.95
C ALA A 122 15.25 -10.90 7.98
N ASN A 123 15.41 -10.61 6.67
CA ASN A 123 15.56 -11.64 5.66
C ASN A 123 16.78 -12.53 5.93
N ARG A 124 17.95 -11.93 6.20
CA ARG A 124 19.18 -12.65 6.53
C ARG A 124 19.03 -13.52 7.78
N MET A 125 18.36 -13.00 8.82
CA MET A 125 18.12 -13.73 10.06
C MET A 125 17.22 -14.95 9.82
N PHE A 126 16.10 -14.82 9.13
CA PHE A 126 15.20 -15.93 8.82
C PHE A 126 15.89 -16.98 7.95
N HIS A 127 16.64 -16.54 6.95
CA HIS A 127 17.41 -17.43 6.09
C HIS A 127 18.46 -18.23 6.87
N LYS A 128 19.22 -17.60 7.79
CA LYS A 128 20.15 -18.27 8.69
C LYS A 128 19.49 -19.35 9.57
N GLN A 129 18.22 -19.17 9.89
CA GLN A 129 17.43 -20.13 10.67
C GLN A 129 16.86 -21.28 9.81
N GLY A 130 17.12 -21.28 8.50
CA GLY A 130 16.65 -22.29 7.56
C GLY A 130 15.17 -22.20 7.23
N ALA A 131 14.56 -21.01 7.40
CA ALA A 131 13.22 -20.70 6.95
C ALA A 131 13.26 -20.17 5.51
N LYS A 132 12.22 -20.48 4.73
CA LYS A 132 12.00 -19.82 3.43
C LYS A 132 11.53 -18.39 3.64
N THR A 133 11.97 -17.49 2.75
CA THR A 133 11.62 -16.07 2.80
C THR A 133 11.05 -15.61 1.46
N VAL A 134 9.97 -14.86 1.52
CA VAL A 134 9.30 -14.29 0.34
C VAL A 134 9.16 -12.79 0.52
N LEU A 135 9.52 -12.03 -0.50
CA LEU A 135 9.15 -10.62 -0.63
C LEU A 135 7.89 -10.54 -1.50
N TYR A 136 6.73 -10.25 -0.89
CA TYR A 136 5.46 -10.35 -1.57
C TYR A 136 4.85 -8.99 -1.90
N GLY A 137 4.45 -8.81 -3.16
CA GLY A 137 3.71 -7.61 -3.62
C GLY A 137 4.56 -6.33 -3.55
N CYS A 138 5.85 -6.42 -3.85
CA CYS A 138 6.77 -5.28 -3.73
C CYS A 138 6.75 -4.37 -4.96
N SER A 139 6.97 -3.07 -4.72
CA SER A 139 7.57 -2.13 -5.67
C SER A 139 8.94 -1.72 -5.15
N ILE A 140 9.92 -1.62 -6.04
CA ILE A 140 11.31 -1.30 -5.71
C ILE A 140 11.75 -0.14 -6.59
N GLU A 141 12.32 0.90 -5.98
CA GLU A 141 12.91 1.99 -6.75
C GLU A 141 14.19 1.48 -7.45
N PRO A 142 14.32 1.59 -8.80
CA PRO A 142 15.43 1.00 -9.56
C PRO A 142 16.80 1.44 -9.07
N GLU A 143 16.93 2.67 -8.58
CA GLU A 143 18.20 3.19 -8.05
C GLU A 143 18.68 2.42 -6.81
N LEU A 144 17.77 1.84 -6.03
CA LEU A 144 18.15 1.02 -4.88
C LEU A 144 18.77 -0.32 -5.29
N LEU A 145 18.39 -0.87 -6.45
CA LEU A 145 18.95 -2.10 -6.97
C LEU A 145 20.43 -1.95 -7.37
N LYS A 146 20.92 -0.71 -7.56
CA LYS A 146 22.35 -0.44 -7.82
C LYS A 146 23.23 -0.63 -6.56
N ARG A 147 22.62 -0.74 -5.37
CA ARG A 147 23.33 -0.91 -4.10
C ARG A 147 23.65 -2.39 -3.87
N PRO A 148 24.95 -2.75 -3.66
CA PRO A 148 25.37 -4.16 -3.52
C PRO A 148 24.64 -4.91 -2.41
N GLU A 149 24.39 -4.25 -1.27
CA GLU A 149 23.70 -4.84 -0.13
C GLU A 149 22.23 -5.17 -0.42
N ILE A 150 21.56 -4.38 -1.28
CA ILE A 150 20.18 -4.64 -1.71
C ILE A 150 20.19 -5.82 -2.69
N MET A 151 21.10 -5.82 -3.65
CA MET A 151 21.23 -6.93 -4.61
C MET A 151 21.56 -8.26 -3.93
N GLU A 152 22.42 -8.26 -2.91
CA GLU A 152 22.71 -9.44 -2.11
C GLU A 152 21.45 -9.92 -1.36
N ASP A 153 20.66 -8.99 -0.86
CA ASP A 153 19.42 -9.31 -0.16
C ASP A 153 18.33 -9.86 -1.08
N MET A 154 18.17 -9.27 -2.27
CA MET A 154 17.25 -9.80 -3.31
C MET A 154 17.59 -11.24 -3.68
N LYS A 155 18.88 -11.58 -3.85
CA LYS A 155 19.34 -12.94 -4.16
C LYS A 155 19.08 -13.94 -3.02
N ARG A 156 18.81 -13.47 -1.82
CA ARG A 156 18.57 -14.32 -0.64
C ARG A 156 17.12 -14.78 -0.54
N TYR A 157 16.15 -14.01 -1.10
CA TYR A 157 14.75 -14.41 -1.09
C TYR A 157 14.53 -15.69 -1.92
N ASP A 158 13.74 -16.62 -1.38
CA ASP A 158 13.32 -17.84 -2.12
C ASP A 158 12.33 -17.47 -3.24
N ALA A 159 11.54 -16.42 -3.04
CA ALA A 159 10.71 -15.83 -4.09
C ALA A 159 10.53 -14.33 -3.88
N ILE A 160 10.48 -13.58 -4.98
CA ILE A 160 10.13 -12.17 -5.05
C ILE A 160 8.90 -12.02 -5.94
N VAL A 161 7.83 -11.49 -5.40
CA VAL A 161 6.60 -11.18 -6.15
C VAL A 161 6.54 -9.68 -6.38
N ALA A 162 6.94 -9.24 -7.57
CA ALA A 162 6.74 -7.87 -8.02
C ALA A 162 5.25 -7.66 -8.36
N ARG A 163 4.68 -6.55 -7.91
CA ARG A 163 3.26 -6.25 -8.13
C ARG A 163 2.97 -5.47 -9.40
N GLU A 164 4.01 -4.98 -10.08
CA GLU A 164 3.91 -4.24 -11.34
C GLU A 164 5.15 -4.47 -12.22
N SER A 165 4.97 -4.25 -13.53
CA SER A 165 5.95 -4.63 -14.56
C SER A 165 7.25 -3.83 -14.49
N LEU A 166 7.24 -2.58 -13.99
CA LEU A 166 8.45 -1.76 -13.92
C LEU A 166 9.45 -2.32 -12.89
N THR A 167 8.96 -2.72 -11.71
CA THR A 167 9.79 -3.40 -10.70
C THR A 167 10.29 -4.76 -11.20
N PHE A 168 9.41 -5.52 -11.86
CA PHE A 168 9.79 -6.82 -12.43
C PHE A 168 10.90 -6.68 -13.46
N ALA A 169 10.77 -5.74 -14.40
CA ALA A 169 11.78 -5.47 -15.42
C ALA A 169 13.11 -5.00 -14.80
N ALA A 170 13.06 -4.07 -13.82
CA ALA A 170 14.26 -3.60 -13.14
C ALA A 170 15.02 -4.72 -12.43
N LEU A 171 14.31 -5.66 -11.77
CA LEU A 171 14.94 -6.84 -11.15
C LEU A 171 15.63 -7.72 -12.20
N GLN A 172 14.99 -7.96 -13.35
CA GLN A 172 15.59 -8.74 -14.44
C GLN A 172 16.83 -8.07 -15.03
N GLU A 173 16.76 -6.77 -15.30
CA GLU A 173 17.88 -5.98 -15.84
C GLU A 173 19.11 -6.01 -14.92
N ASP A 174 18.89 -6.07 -13.61
CA ASP A 174 19.95 -6.17 -12.61
C ASP A 174 20.35 -7.62 -12.27
N GLY A 175 19.85 -8.62 -13.03
CA GLY A 175 20.29 -10.02 -12.98
C GLY A 175 19.62 -10.88 -11.90
N ILE A 176 18.44 -10.46 -11.42
CA ILE A 176 17.55 -11.30 -10.61
C ILE A 176 16.50 -11.90 -11.53
N ASP A 177 16.67 -13.15 -11.97
CA ASP A 177 15.82 -13.77 -12.99
C ASP A 177 15.22 -15.13 -12.58
N LYS A 178 15.73 -15.79 -11.54
CA LYS A 178 15.34 -17.17 -11.22
C LYS A 178 14.16 -17.31 -10.27
N ASN A 179 13.96 -16.36 -9.37
CA ASN A 179 12.98 -16.43 -8.29
C ASN A 179 12.06 -15.22 -8.24
N ILE A 180 11.90 -14.54 -9.37
CA ILE A 180 10.99 -13.41 -9.49
C ILE A 180 9.71 -13.80 -10.23
N HIS A 181 8.61 -13.24 -9.75
CA HIS A 181 7.28 -13.48 -10.29
C HIS A 181 6.57 -12.14 -10.44
N LEU A 182 5.74 -12.01 -11.46
CA LEU A 182 4.89 -10.84 -11.69
C LEU A 182 3.43 -11.20 -11.45
N TYR A 183 2.90 -10.82 -10.30
CA TYR A 183 1.49 -10.92 -9.98
C TYR A 183 0.96 -9.58 -9.51
N PRO A 184 -0.25 -9.16 -9.92
CA PRO A 184 -0.85 -7.94 -9.42
C PRO A 184 -0.92 -7.92 -7.89
N ASP A 185 -0.96 -6.71 -7.31
CA ASP A 185 -1.09 -6.52 -5.87
C ASP A 185 -2.30 -7.28 -5.31
N SER A 186 -2.12 -8.01 -4.20
CA SER A 186 -3.21 -8.78 -3.58
C SER A 186 -4.41 -7.94 -3.19
N ALA A 187 -4.22 -6.64 -2.95
CA ALA A 187 -5.32 -5.72 -2.63
C ALA A 187 -6.36 -5.56 -3.75
N PHE A 188 -6.05 -5.96 -5.00
CA PHE A 188 -7.06 -6.08 -6.06
C PHE A 188 -8.15 -7.13 -5.71
N LEU A 189 -7.81 -8.11 -4.87
CA LEU A 189 -8.72 -9.17 -4.39
C LEU A 189 -9.47 -8.79 -3.12
N LEU A 190 -9.23 -7.61 -2.55
CA LEU A 190 -9.92 -7.18 -1.33
C LEU A 190 -11.43 -7.19 -1.53
N GLU A 191 -12.15 -7.77 -0.59
CA GLU A 191 -13.61 -7.78 -0.60
C GLU A 191 -14.19 -6.36 -0.48
N THR A 192 -15.32 -6.14 -1.11
CA THR A 192 -16.09 -4.89 -0.99
C THR A 192 -17.14 -5.06 0.09
N LYS A 193 -17.04 -4.33 1.20
CA LYS A 193 -18.06 -4.31 2.24
C LYS A 193 -18.96 -3.09 2.06
N LEU A 194 -20.20 -3.32 1.61
CA LEU A 194 -21.17 -2.25 1.50
C LEU A 194 -21.68 -1.84 2.88
N VAL A 195 -21.51 -0.57 3.19
CA VAL A 195 -22.01 0.06 4.42
C VAL A 195 -23.09 1.11 4.09
N PRO A 196 -23.94 1.51 5.06
CA PRO A 196 -24.89 2.59 4.84
C PRO A 196 -24.21 3.85 4.31
N LEU A 197 -24.86 4.51 3.38
CA LEU A 197 -24.37 5.76 2.82
C LEU A 197 -24.54 6.89 3.84
N PRO A 198 -23.55 7.77 4.01
CA PRO A 198 -23.65 8.90 4.92
C PRO A 198 -24.61 9.96 4.40
N GLU A 199 -25.05 10.83 5.28
CA GLU A 199 -25.83 12.02 4.91
C GLU A 199 -25.06 12.86 3.88
N GLY A 200 -25.78 13.41 2.89
CA GLY A 200 -25.19 14.17 1.79
C GLY A 200 -24.62 13.33 0.65
N TRP A 201 -24.62 11.99 0.76
CA TRP A 201 -24.27 11.13 -0.37
C TRP A 201 -25.37 11.11 -1.43
N VAL A 202 -25.03 11.44 -2.67
CA VAL A 202 -25.97 11.41 -3.81
C VAL A 202 -25.58 10.27 -4.76
N PRO A 203 -26.34 9.17 -4.82
CA PRO A 203 -26.04 8.04 -5.71
C PRO A 203 -25.96 8.47 -7.17
N GLY A 204 -24.95 7.97 -7.88
CA GLY A 204 -24.72 8.29 -9.31
C GLY A 204 -24.11 9.68 -9.57
N LYS A 205 -23.72 10.41 -8.49
CA LYS A 205 -23.13 11.75 -8.63
C LYS A 205 -21.92 11.99 -7.73
N MET A 206 -21.35 10.95 -7.12
CA MET A 206 -20.21 11.13 -6.23
C MET A 206 -18.87 11.01 -6.95
N LEU A 207 -18.01 12.00 -6.79
CA LEU A 207 -16.58 11.90 -7.03
C LEU A 207 -15.88 11.62 -5.70
N GLY A 208 -15.18 10.51 -5.61
CA GLY A 208 -14.31 10.22 -4.46
C GLY A 208 -12.99 10.97 -4.59
N LEU A 209 -12.58 11.66 -3.53
CA LEU A 209 -11.34 12.43 -3.51
C LEU A 209 -10.51 12.07 -2.28
N ASN A 210 -9.27 11.62 -2.50
CA ASN A 210 -8.31 11.35 -1.45
C ASN A 210 -7.08 12.25 -1.61
N ILE A 211 -6.71 12.92 -0.55
CA ILE A 211 -5.48 13.70 -0.41
C ILE A 211 -4.68 13.18 0.78
N SER A 212 -3.35 13.23 0.72
CA SER A 212 -2.50 12.72 1.79
C SER A 212 -1.38 13.70 2.15
N PRO A 213 -0.92 13.72 3.41
CA PRO A 213 0.29 14.47 3.79
C PRO A 213 1.49 14.09 2.93
N MET A 214 1.61 12.81 2.52
CA MET A 214 2.75 12.36 1.72
C MET A 214 2.88 13.06 0.37
N ILE A 215 1.78 13.35 -0.34
CA ILE A 215 1.89 14.11 -1.59
C ILE A 215 2.20 15.58 -1.34
N VAL A 216 1.72 16.13 -0.22
CA VAL A 216 2.05 17.51 0.20
C VAL A 216 3.54 17.60 0.54
N ASP A 217 4.10 16.63 1.27
CA ASP A 217 5.52 16.61 1.63
C ASP A 217 6.46 16.38 0.42
N ASN A 218 5.93 15.82 -0.68
CA ASN A 218 6.69 15.57 -1.93
C ASN A 218 6.45 16.61 -3.02
N GLU A 219 5.74 17.69 -2.74
CA GLU A 219 5.58 18.80 -3.69
C GLU A 219 6.89 19.60 -3.87
N LYS A 220 7.12 20.11 -5.07
CA LYS A 220 8.31 20.97 -5.33
C LYS A 220 8.07 22.42 -4.95
N THR A 221 6.87 22.91 -5.13
CA THR A 221 6.47 24.28 -4.80
C THR A 221 5.58 24.26 -3.56
N PRO A 222 6.00 24.82 -2.44
CA PRO A 222 5.24 24.77 -1.19
C PRO A 222 3.80 25.29 -1.34
N GLY A 223 2.84 24.45 -0.91
CA GLY A 223 1.41 24.76 -0.92
C GLY A 223 0.72 24.55 -2.27
N ILE A 224 1.46 24.17 -3.34
CA ILE A 224 0.87 23.98 -4.67
C ILE A 224 -0.15 22.82 -4.68
N THR A 225 0.09 21.76 -3.93
CA THR A 225 -0.83 20.63 -3.85
C THR A 225 -2.19 21.05 -3.30
N MET A 226 -2.22 21.73 -2.17
CA MET A 226 -3.46 22.21 -1.57
C MET A 226 -4.18 23.22 -2.47
N GLN A 227 -3.45 24.11 -3.16
CA GLN A 227 -4.01 25.04 -4.14
C GLN A 227 -4.68 24.28 -5.30
N ASN A 228 -4.04 23.25 -5.83
CA ASN A 228 -4.60 22.40 -6.89
C ASN A 228 -5.88 21.70 -6.46
N TYR A 229 -5.91 21.11 -5.25
CA TYR A 229 -7.11 20.45 -4.74
C TYR A 229 -8.27 21.43 -4.53
N LYS A 230 -7.98 22.64 -4.02
CA LYS A 230 -9.01 23.69 -3.89
C LYS A 230 -9.54 24.17 -5.24
N ALA A 231 -8.66 24.41 -6.20
CA ALA A 231 -9.03 24.78 -7.56
C ALA A 231 -9.87 23.69 -8.23
N LEU A 232 -9.49 22.43 -8.07
CA LEU A 232 -10.24 21.28 -8.56
C LEU A 232 -11.65 21.23 -7.99
N ILE A 233 -11.80 21.33 -6.66
CA ILE A 233 -13.12 21.31 -6.01
C ILE A 233 -13.98 22.44 -6.53
N SER A 234 -13.47 23.69 -6.60
CA SER A 234 -14.19 24.83 -7.17
C SER A 234 -14.65 24.55 -8.60
N HIS A 235 -13.74 24.08 -9.46
CA HIS A 235 -14.03 23.77 -10.86
C HIS A 235 -15.14 22.73 -10.99
N ILE A 236 -15.08 21.63 -10.22
CA ILE A 236 -16.11 20.58 -10.25
C ILE A 236 -17.48 21.14 -9.84
N LEU A 237 -17.52 21.95 -8.78
CA LEU A 237 -18.75 22.54 -8.28
C LEU A 237 -19.36 23.57 -9.24
N GLU A 238 -18.54 24.26 -10.04
CA GLU A 238 -18.96 25.26 -11.00
C GLU A 238 -19.39 24.66 -12.34
N THR A 239 -18.74 23.59 -12.78
CA THR A 239 -18.89 23.08 -14.15
C THR A 239 -19.67 21.77 -14.25
N THR A 240 -19.93 21.08 -13.14
CA THR A 240 -20.63 19.80 -13.11
C THR A 240 -21.72 19.77 -12.04
N ASP A 241 -22.55 18.71 -12.05
CA ASP A 241 -23.51 18.42 -10.99
C ASP A 241 -23.02 17.37 -9.98
N LEU A 242 -21.71 17.04 -10.02
CA LEU A 242 -21.08 16.08 -9.12
C LEU A 242 -21.02 16.62 -7.69
N HIS A 243 -21.14 15.70 -6.74
CA HIS A 243 -20.83 15.87 -5.32
C HIS A 243 -19.48 15.24 -5.02
N ILE A 244 -18.81 15.66 -3.97
CA ILE A 244 -17.47 15.21 -3.62
C ILE A 244 -17.50 14.50 -2.26
N ALA A 245 -16.98 13.27 -2.22
CA ALA A 245 -16.72 12.54 -1.00
C ALA A 245 -15.20 12.56 -0.70
N LEU A 246 -14.81 13.23 0.36
CA LEU A 246 -13.44 13.26 0.87
C LEU A 246 -13.18 11.98 1.67
N ILE A 247 -12.30 11.11 1.19
CA ILE A 247 -12.12 9.74 1.70
C ILE A 247 -10.73 9.58 2.32
N PRO A 248 -10.60 9.38 3.65
CA PRO A 248 -9.32 9.08 4.28
C PRO A 248 -8.89 7.63 3.96
N HIS A 249 -7.57 7.37 3.92
CA HIS A 249 -7.03 6.04 3.73
C HIS A 249 -5.83 5.73 4.64
N VAL A 250 -5.28 6.73 5.32
CA VAL A 250 -4.29 6.57 6.40
C VAL A 250 -4.68 7.50 7.53
N VAL A 251 -4.74 6.94 8.75
CA VAL A 251 -5.21 7.66 9.94
C VAL A 251 -4.16 7.71 11.07
N TRP A 252 -2.90 7.43 10.74
CA TRP A 252 -1.80 7.56 11.71
C TRP A 252 -1.51 9.02 12.03
N GLU A 253 -1.30 9.35 13.30
CA GLU A 253 -1.06 10.72 13.76
C GLU A 253 0.02 11.48 12.96
N SER A 254 1.10 10.77 12.60
CA SER A 254 2.22 11.32 11.82
C SER A 254 1.95 11.45 10.32
N ASN A 255 0.88 10.82 9.80
CA ASN A 255 0.59 10.77 8.36
C ASN A 255 -0.92 10.64 8.11
N ASP A 256 -1.70 11.51 8.76
CA ASP A 256 -3.17 11.45 8.83
C ASP A 256 -3.82 12.21 7.68
N ASP A 257 -4.46 11.46 6.76
CA ASP A 257 -5.20 12.03 5.62
C ASP A 257 -6.33 12.96 6.06
N ARG A 258 -6.90 12.73 7.24
CA ARG A 258 -8.00 13.58 7.78
C ARG A 258 -7.59 15.03 8.01
N LYS A 259 -6.28 15.29 8.20
CA LYS A 259 -5.79 16.66 8.39
C LYS A 259 -5.97 17.54 7.13
N PRO A 260 -5.41 17.18 5.97
CA PRO A 260 -5.66 17.94 4.73
C PRO A 260 -7.11 17.80 4.24
N ILE A 261 -7.78 16.67 4.47
CA ILE A 261 -9.21 16.49 4.17
C ILE A 261 -10.05 17.51 4.92
N ARG A 262 -9.84 17.69 6.21
CA ARG A 262 -10.57 18.68 7.04
C ARG A 262 -10.41 20.09 6.51
N GLN A 263 -9.21 20.48 6.07
CA GLN A 263 -8.98 21.81 5.49
C GLN A 263 -9.76 22.03 4.18
N LEU A 264 -9.91 20.97 3.36
CA LEU A 264 -10.73 21.04 2.15
C LEU A 264 -12.22 21.08 2.51
N TYR A 265 -12.67 20.24 3.43
CA TYR A 265 -14.06 20.22 3.87
C TYR A 265 -14.50 21.58 4.43
N GLU A 266 -13.74 22.18 5.34
CA GLU A 266 -14.04 23.49 5.92
C GLU A 266 -14.14 24.60 4.86
N ALA A 267 -13.35 24.52 3.81
CA ALA A 267 -13.40 25.50 2.73
C ALA A 267 -14.66 25.39 1.86
N PHE A 268 -15.29 24.21 1.76
CA PHE A 268 -16.36 23.95 0.81
C PHE A 268 -17.66 23.38 1.42
N ALA A 269 -17.72 23.13 2.75
CA ALA A 269 -18.89 22.56 3.42
C ALA A 269 -20.17 23.37 3.19
N SER A 270 -20.05 24.71 3.13
CA SER A 270 -21.20 25.61 2.90
C SER A 270 -21.89 25.42 1.55
N THR A 271 -21.24 24.74 0.59
CA THR A 271 -21.84 24.45 -0.72
C THR A 271 -22.91 23.35 -0.65
N GLY A 272 -22.92 22.53 0.41
CA GLY A 272 -23.80 21.36 0.56
C GLY A 272 -23.47 20.19 -0.39
N ARG A 273 -22.37 20.29 -1.18
CA ARG A 273 -21.98 19.28 -2.19
C ARG A 273 -20.66 18.59 -1.88
N VAL A 274 -20.05 18.87 -0.75
CA VAL A 274 -18.81 18.23 -0.28
C VAL A 274 -19.08 17.59 1.08
N ILE A 275 -18.77 16.29 1.20
CA ILE A 275 -18.88 15.54 2.44
C ILE A 275 -17.53 14.96 2.83
N GLU A 276 -17.30 14.82 4.13
CA GLU A 276 -16.15 14.11 4.69
C GLU A 276 -16.61 12.74 5.17
N LEU A 277 -15.94 11.68 4.72
CA LEU A 277 -16.28 10.33 5.17
C LEU A 277 -15.59 10.00 6.49
N PRO A 278 -16.25 9.20 7.34
CA PRO A 278 -15.62 8.67 8.55
C PRO A 278 -14.51 7.69 8.18
N ASP A 279 -13.66 7.41 9.16
CA ASP A 279 -12.74 6.30 9.12
C ASP A 279 -13.50 4.96 9.12
N GLY A 280 -12.89 3.93 8.54
CA GLY A 280 -13.46 2.58 8.46
C GLY A 280 -12.40 1.58 7.99
N SER A 281 -12.72 0.28 8.06
CA SER A 281 -11.82 -0.76 7.54
C SER A 281 -11.61 -0.63 6.03
N ALA A 282 -10.50 -1.18 5.52
CA ALA A 282 -10.20 -1.17 4.09
C ALA A 282 -11.35 -1.73 3.22
N PRO A 283 -12.05 -2.83 3.59
CA PRO A 283 -13.24 -3.28 2.87
C PRO A 283 -14.40 -2.28 2.87
N GLU A 284 -14.61 -1.54 3.97
CA GLU A 284 -15.66 -0.51 4.08
C GLU A 284 -15.34 0.72 3.25
N LEU A 285 -14.08 1.18 3.30
CA LEU A 285 -13.61 2.28 2.45
C LEU A 285 -13.71 1.91 0.97
N LYS A 286 -13.35 0.67 0.60
CA LYS A 286 -13.61 0.15 -0.75
C LYS A 286 -15.10 0.15 -1.08
N GLY A 287 -15.96 -0.12 -0.09
CA GLY A 287 -17.42 -0.06 -0.24
C GLY A 287 -17.94 1.34 -0.59
N TYR A 288 -17.33 2.40 -0.09
CA TYR A 288 -17.62 3.78 -0.51
C TYR A 288 -17.04 4.07 -1.89
N ILE A 289 -15.76 3.78 -2.10
CA ILE A 289 -15.06 4.04 -3.37
C ILE A 289 -15.77 3.37 -4.54
N SER A 290 -16.23 2.12 -4.37
CA SER A 290 -16.93 1.35 -5.42
C SER A 290 -18.25 1.97 -5.90
N ARG A 291 -18.81 2.91 -5.15
CA ARG A 291 -20.07 3.62 -5.45
C ARG A 291 -19.85 5.05 -5.95
N CYS A 292 -18.59 5.44 -6.18
CA CYS A 292 -18.25 6.70 -6.82
C CYS A 292 -18.34 6.55 -8.35
N GLU A 293 -18.70 7.64 -9.03
CA GLU A 293 -18.66 7.72 -10.49
C GLU A 293 -17.24 7.83 -11.03
N MET A 294 -16.38 8.51 -10.27
CA MET A 294 -14.95 8.67 -10.52
C MET A 294 -14.20 8.77 -9.21
N PHE A 295 -12.90 8.54 -9.25
CA PHE A 295 -12.01 8.64 -8.09
C PHE A 295 -10.73 9.38 -8.43
N ILE A 296 -10.30 10.29 -7.54
CA ILE A 296 -8.98 10.92 -7.60
C ILE A 296 -8.26 10.60 -6.30
N GLY A 297 -7.15 9.85 -6.40
CA GLY A 297 -6.51 9.29 -5.22
C GLY A 297 -5.02 9.57 -5.12
N ALA A 298 -4.57 9.87 -3.90
CA ALA A 298 -3.17 10.04 -3.54
C ALA A 298 -2.54 8.78 -2.89
N ARG A 299 -3.38 7.85 -2.42
CA ARG A 299 -2.97 6.59 -1.79
C ARG A 299 -3.13 5.43 -2.76
N THR A 300 -2.03 4.68 -2.99
CA THR A 300 -2.01 3.56 -3.95
C THR A 300 -3.14 2.56 -3.72
N HIS A 301 -3.40 2.17 -2.46
CA HIS A 301 -4.43 1.17 -2.18
C HIS A 301 -5.85 1.73 -2.25
N ALA A 302 -6.05 3.04 -2.10
CA ALA A 302 -7.33 3.67 -2.42
C ALA A 302 -7.58 3.65 -3.93
N THR A 303 -6.54 3.89 -4.76
CA THR A 303 -6.65 3.79 -6.21
C THR A 303 -6.80 2.35 -6.69
N ILE A 304 -6.16 1.36 -6.05
CA ILE A 304 -6.40 -0.07 -6.30
C ILE A 304 -7.85 -0.45 -5.97
N ALA A 305 -8.40 0.05 -4.85
CA ALA A 305 -9.80 -0.17 -4.51
C ALA A 305 -10.75 0.38 -5.58
N ALA A 306 -10.45 1.54 -6.16
CA ALA A 306 -11.20 2.12 -7.26
C ALA A 306 -11.05 1.31 -8.56
N TYR A 307 -9.84 0.99 -8.99
CA TYR A 307 -9.58 0.17 -10.17
C TYR A 307 -10.25 -1.19 -10.10
N SER A 308 -10.08 -1.90 -8.96
CA SER A 308 -10.69 -3.23 -8.76
C SER A 308 -12.22 -3.20 -8.68
N SER A 309 -12.80 -2.02 -8.49
CA SER A 309 -14.25 -1.76 -8.55
C SER A 309 -14.69 -1.16 -9.89
N CYS A 310 -13.82 -1.11 -10.88
CA CYS A 310 -14.05 -0.52 -12.20
C CYS A 310 -14.50 0.96 -12.16
N VAL A 311 -14.01 1.71 -11.16
CA VAL A 311 -14.23 3.15 -11.02
C VAL A 311 -13.15 3.91 -11.79
N PRO A 312 -13.51 4.79 -12.76
CA PRO A 312 -12.54 5.62 -13.45
C PRO A 312 -11.70 6.45 -12.49
N THR A 313 -10.38 6.39 -12.63
CA THR A 313 -9.47 6.88 -11.59
C THR A 313 -8.31 7.69 -12.17
N LEU A 314 -8.05 8.84 -11.57
CA LEU A 314 -6.82 9.63 -11.71
C LEU A 314 -5.97 9.48 -10.45
N VAL A 315 -4.69 9.18 -10.60
CA VAL A 315 -3.75 9.08 -9.49
C VAL A 315 -2.93 10.35 -9.36
N VAL A 316 -2.90 10.94 -8.16
CA VAL A 316 -1.91 11.96 -7.81
C VAL A 316 -0.75 11.27 -7.12
N GLY A 317 0.28 10.92 -7.88
CA GLY A 317 1.37 10.05 -7.42
C GLY A 317 2.67 10.78 -7.16
N TYR A 318 3.59 10.14 -6.41
CA TYR A 318 4.94 10.66 -6.17
C TYR A 318 6.06 9.63 -6.44
N SER A 319 5.70 8.39 -6.78
CA SER A 319 6.66 7.28 -6.93
C SER A 319 6.34 6.36 -8.11
N ILE A 320 7.28 5.47 -8.43
CA ILE A 320 7.21 4.54 -9.55
C ILE A 320 5.99 3.61 -9.52
N LYS A 321 5.52 3.22 -8.32
CA LYS A 321 4.41 2.25 -8.15
C LYS A 321 3.11 2.67 -8.84
N ALA A 322 2.75 3.96 -8.73
CA ALA A 322 1.54 4.48 -9.37
C ALA A 322 1.63 4.36 -10.90
N ARG A 323 2.80 4.69 -11.44
CA ARG A 323 3.10 4.60 -12.87
C ARG A 323 3.11 3.15 -13.36
N GLY A 324 3.74 2.24 -12.59
CA GLY A 324 3.79 0.82 -12.91
C GLY A 324 2.41 0.19 -12.99
N ILE A 325 1.56 0.41 -11.98
CA ILE A 325 0.18 -0.10 -11.97
C ILE A 325 -0.63 0.47 -13.14
N ALA A 326 -0.55 1.79 -13.40
CA ALA A 326 -1.26 2.41 -14.52
C ALA A 326 -0.80 1.84 -15.86
N LYS A 327 0.53 1.65 -16.03
CA LYS A 327 1.09 1.04 -17.25
C LYS A 327 0.61 -0.40 -17.45
N ASP A 328 0.50 -1.18 -16.38
CA ASP A 328 0.01 -2.56 -16.46
C ASP A 328 -1.49 -2.63 -16.79
N LEU A 329 -2.28 -1.68 -16.30
CA LEU A 329 -3.72 -1.63 -16.56
C LEU A 329 -4.06 -1.02 -17.94
N PHE A 330 -3.35 0.02 -18.34
CA PHE A 330 -3.75 0.85 -19.50
C PHE A 330 -2.70 0.89 -20.64
N GLY A 331 -1.55 0.24 -20.45
CA GLY A 331 -0.42 0.30 -21.39
C GLY A 331 0.40 1.59 -21.30
N THR A 332 -0.05 2.58 -20.56
CA THR A 332 0.60 3.88 -20.34
C THR A 332 0.22 4.45 -18.98
N ASP A 333 1.06 5.33 -18.44
CA ASP A 333 0.74 6.15 -17.26
C ASP A 333 0.29 7.57 -17.64
N GLU A 334 0.44 7.96 -18.89
CA GLU A 334 0.03 9.28 -19.39
C GLU A 334 -1.49 9.46 -19.33
N GLY A 335 -1.94 10.53 -18.71
CA GLY A 335 -3.36 10.82 -18.46
C GLY A 335 -3.93 10.12 -17.22
N TYR A 336 -3.34 9.02 -16.76
CA TYR A 336 -3.81 8.23 -15.60
C TYR A 336 -3.09 8.60 -14.30
N VAL A 337 -1.86 9.09 -14.39
CA VAL A 337 -1.04 9.49 -13.24
C VAL A 337 -0.54 10.91 -13.43
N LEU A 338 -0.86 11.78 -12.47
CA LEU A 338 -0.30 13.11 -12.34
C LEU A 338 0.78 13.09 -11.25
N PRO A 339 2.08 13.18 -11.59
CA PRO A 339 3.12 13.26 -10.58
C PRO A 339 2.99 14.57 -9.77
N VAL A 340 2.93 14.48 -8.44
CA VAL A 340 2.82 15.69 -7.60
C VAL A 340 3.99 16.64 -7.81
N GLN A 341 5.17 16.10 -8.14
CA GLN A 341 6.36 16.88 -8.47
C GLN A 341 6.24 17.67 -9.79
N ALA A 342 5.25 17.36 -10.61
CA ALA A 342 4.98 18.08 -11.86
C ALA A 342 4.01 19.27 -11.69
N LEU A 343 3.36 19.38 -10.51
CA LEU A 343 2.47 20.51 -10.22
C LEU A 343 3.28 21.82 -10.23
N ALA A 344 2.93 22.71 -11.14
CA ALA A 344 3.57 24.02 -11.34
C ALA A 344 2.55 25.17 -11.31
N GLN A 345 1.33 24.90 -11.75
CA GLN A 345 0.20 25.83 -11.77
C GLN A 345 -0.94 25.30 -10.91
N LYS A 346 -1.76 26.19 -10.37
CA LYS A 346 -2.91 25.77 -9.52
C LYS A 346 -4.01 25.02 -10.28
N GLU A 347 -3.98 25.07 -11.62
CA GLU A 347 -4.94 24.43 -12.51
C GLU A 347 -4.47 23.05 -13.04
N ASP A 348 -3.28 22.58 -12.70
CA ASP A 348 -2.73 21.34 -13.27
C ASP A 348 -3.62 20.12 -12.95
N LEU A 349 -4.17 20.05 -11.73
CA LEU A 349 -5.09 18.99 -11.34
C LEU A 349 -6.49 19.17 -11.98
N VAL A 350 -6.90 20.40 -12.27
CA VAL A 350 -8.12 20.69 -13.03
C VAL A 350 -8.01 20.11 -14.45
N ASN A 351 -6.88 20.39 -15.12
CA ASN A 351 -6.65 19.89 -16.47
C ASN A 351 -6.63 18.34 -16.51
N ALA A 352 -6.03 17.71 -15.50
CA ALA A 352 -6.03 16.26 -15.39
C ALA A 352 -7.43 15.69 -15.09
N PHE A 353 -8.24 16.36 -14.29
CA PHE A 353 -9.63 16.00 -14.05
C PHE A 353 -10.48 16.13 -15.32
N ASP A 354 -10.33 17.20 -16.09
CA ASP A 354 -11.07 17.39 -17.33
C ASP A 354 -10.78 16.25 -18.31
N TRP A 355 -9.53 15.79 -18.38
CA TRP A 355 -9.18 14.60 -19.16
C TRP A 355 -9.88 13.35 -18.59
N LEU A 356 -9.83 13.11 -17.27
CA LEU A 356 -10.54 11.98 -16.64
C LEU A 356 -12.03 12.03 -16.94
N TYR A 357 -12.65 13.21 -16.76
CA TYR A 357 -14.09 13.41 -16.96
C TYR A 357 -14.53 13.08 -18.38
N GLN A 358 -13.76 13.52 -19.38
CA GLN A 358 -14.02 13.22 -20.80
C GLN A 358 -13.83 11.74 -21.13
N ASN A 359 -12.89 11.05 -20.46
CA ASN A 359 -12.53 9.67 -20.74
C ASN A 359 -13.15 8.65 -19.75
N ALA A 360 -13.96 9.09 -18.79
CA ALA A 360 -14.46 8.25 -17.70
C ALA A 360 -15.19 6.99 -18.20
N GLN A 361 -16.06 7.12 -19.19
CA GLN A 361 -16.80 5.98 -19.73
C GLN A 361 -15.90 4.99 -20.46
N VAL A 362 -14.91 5.48 -21.20
CA VAL A 362 -13.92 4.64 -21.89
C VAL A 362 -13.07 3.89 -20.87
N GLN A 363 -12.59 4.58 -19.85
CA GLN A 363 -11.81 3.97 -18.77
C GLN A 363 -12.63 2.92 -17.99
N LYS A 364 -13.90 3.22 -17.69
CA LYS A 364 -14.81 2.29 -17.02
C LYS A 364 -15.01 1.01 -17.83
N ALA A 365 -15.32 1.15 -19.11
CA ALA A 365 -15.51 0.01 -20.00
C ALA A 365 -14.23 -0.84 -20.12
N HIS A 366 -13.07 -0.19 -20.25
CA HIS A 366 -11.78 -0.87 -20.28
C HIS A 366 -11.52 -1.65 -18.99
N LEU A 367 -11.70 -1.02 -17.82
CA LEU A 367 -11.54 -1.71 -16.54
C LEU A 367 -12.49 -2.89 -16.38
N GLN A 368 -13.76 -2.75 -16.78
CA GLN A 368 -14.73 -3.85 -16.77
C GLN A 368 -14.29 -5.03 -17.64
N GLN A 369 -13.62 -4.75 -18.75
CA GLN A 369 -13.12 -5.79 -19.66
C GLN A 369 -11.91 -6.53 -19.07
N ILE A 370 -10.94 -5.81 -18.51
CA ILE A 370 -9.66 -6.41 -18.10
C ILE A 370 -9.66 -6.94 -16.66
N MET A 371 -10.46 -6.35 -15.76
CA MET A 371 -10.37 -6.61 -14.33
C MET A 371 -10.62 -8.08 -13.93
N PRO A 372 -11.55 -8.83 -14.58
CA PRO A 372 -11.72 -10.25 -14.26
C PRO A 372 -10.43 -11.06 -14.43
N ASP A 373 -9.72 -10.88 -15.55
CA ASP A 373 -8.46 -11.59 -15.82
C ASP A 373 -7.31 -11.06 -14.97
N TYR A 374 -7.27 -9.75 -14.69
CA TYR A 374 -6.29 -9.14 -13.82
C TYR A 374 -6.39 -9.65 -12.37
N CYS A 375 -7.60 -9.74 -11.82
CA CYS A 375 -7.85 -10.32 -10.51
C CYS A 375 -7.55 -11.83 -10.50
N LYS A 376 -7.90 -12.57 -11.56
CA LYS A 376 -7.53 -13.99 -11.68
C LYS A 376 -6.02 -14.17 -11.62
N LYS A 377 -5.26 -13.35 -12.34
CA LYS A 377 -3.78 -13.36 -12.31
C LYS A 377 -3.26 -13.07 -10.90
N ALA A 378 -3.83 -12.09 -10.18
CA ALA A 378 -3.47 -11.84 -8.78
C ALA A 378 -3.68 -13.07 -7.89
N LYS A 379 -4.78 -13.79 -8.10
CA LYS A 379 -5.10 -15.01 -7.35
C LYS A 379 -4.18 -16.18 -7.67
N GLU A 380 -3.60 -16.26 -8.86
CA GLU A 380 -2.67 -17.33 -9.25
C GLU A 380 -1.42 -17.37 -8.37
N ALA A 381 -1.07 -16.28 -7.68
CA ALA A 381 0.01 -16.26 -6.68
C ALA A 381 -0.23 -17.25 -5.52
N GLU A 382 -1.47 -17.72 -5.28
CA GLU A 382 -1.76 -18.79 -4.32
C GLU A 382 -0.97 -20.07 -4.63
N ASN A 383 -0.79 -20.40 -5.91
CA ASN A 383 -0.07 -21.60 -6.32
C ASN A 383 1.40 -21.53 -5.91
N LEU A 384 2.04 -20.38 -6.16
CA LEU A 384 3.41 -20.13 -5.71
C LEU A 384 3.54 -20.27 -4.19
N LEU A 385 2.61 -19.68 -3.43
CA LEU A 385 2.64 -19.71 -1.96
C LEU A 385 2.40 -21.11 -1.39
N ARG A 386 1.71 -22.00 -2.11
CA ARG A 386 1.51 -23.41 -1.74
C ARG A 386 2.72 -24.30 -2.02
N GLU A 387 3.48 -23.98 -3.06
CA GLU A 387 4.68 -24.73 -3.46
C GLU A 387 5.89 -24.41 -2.57
N LEU A 388 5.89 -23.25 -1.95
CA LEU A 388 6.93 -22.80 -1.00
C LEU A 388 6.72 -23.40 0.40
#